data_42514569ea41049542acdbfbfe4729db
#
_entry.id   42514569ea41049542acdbfbfe4729db
#
_cell.length_a   1.000
_cell.length_b   1.000
_cell.length_c   1.000
_cell.angle_alpha   90.00
_cell.angle_beta   90.00
_cell.angle_gamma   90.00
#
_symmetry.space_group_name_H-M   'P 1'
#
loop_
_entity.id
_entity.type
_entity.pdbx_description
1 polymer ?
#
loop_
_entity_poly.entity_id
_entity_poly.type
_entity_poly.pdbx_seq_one_letter_code
_entity_poly.pdbx_strand_id
1 'polypeptide(L)'
;MSQHVYTIRRAFLIPLGVDAFLLFCLFVISLLPQGSTTERLVFAFFFFPSCYLFLECFFRRVTVDDGGIVLRRLWREKGVPWEGITHIGGLSLHKKVYILLTTVRGFFIVSNAYEGFSELTEEIVSHVDLIRVEEEVRLQAGCSPSGIAHVAMAWIAAVFMVGIILIKMLPFLA
;
A
#
# COMPACT_ATOMS: atom_id res chain seq x y z
N MET A 1 -16.01 13.23 -19.67
CA MET A 1 -14.69 12.87 -19.12
C MET A 1 -14.93 12.32 -17.73
N SER A 2 -15.07 11.01 -17.61
CA SER A 2 -15.18 10.33 -16.31
C SER A 2 -13.77 9.97 -15.86
N GLN A 3 -13.32 10.63 -14.81
CA GLN A 3 -12.03 10.34 -14.18
C GLN A 3 -12.30 9.56 -12.90
N HIS A 4 -11.86 8.31 -12.84
CA HIS A 4 -11.97 7.47 -11.66
C HIS A 4 -10.64 7.39 -10.93
N VAL A 5 -10.65 7.64 -9.62
CA VAL A 5 -9.45 7.66 -8.78
C VAL A 5 -9.53 6.54 -7.75
N TYR A 6 -8.59 5.62 -7.82
CA TYR A 6 -8.47 4.48 -6.91
C TYR A 6 -7.31 4.70 -5.94
N THR A 7 -7.57 4.53 -4.65
CA THR A 7 -6.59 4.70 -3.57
C THR A 7 -6.36 3.40 -2.82
N ILE A 8 -5.30 3.33 -2.03
CA ILE A 8 -5.06 2.18 -1.14
C ILE A 8 -6.17 2.07 -0.09
N ARG A 9 -6.63 0.85 0.18
CA ARG A 9 -7.70 0.56 1.16
C ARG A 9 -7.36 1.18 2.51
N ARG A 10 -8.31 1.92 3.09
CA ARG A 10 -8.19 2.55 4.41
C ARG A 10 -7.92 1.54 5.52
N ALA A 11 -8.52 0.34 5.40
CA ALA A 11 -8.31 -0.75 6.35
C ALA A 11 -6.83 -1.16 6.50
N PHE A 12 -6.00 -0.95 5.47
CA PHE A 12 -4.55 -1.19 5.52
C PHE A 12 -3.78 0.07 5.93
N LEU A 13 -4.24 1.23 5.48
CA LEU A 13 -3.55 2.50 5.72
C LEU A 13 -3.65 2.95 7.18
N ILE A 14 -4.80 2.73 7.84
CA ILE A 14 -5.03 3.16 9.23
C ILE A 14 -4.06 2.47 10.20
N PRO A 15 -3.96 1.13 10.27
CA PRO A 15 -3.04 0.50 11.21
C PRO A 15 -1.58 0.83 10.91
N LEU A 16 -1.20 0.95 9.63
CA LEU A 16 0.16 1.36 9.25
C LEU A 16 0.48 2.79 9.73
N GLY A 17 -0.49 3.71 9.66
CA GLY A 17 -0.34 5.07 10.20
C GLY A 17 -0.25 5.10 11.72
N VAL A 18 -1.03 4.26 12.41
CA VAL A 18 -0.96 4.10 13.87
C VAL A 18 0.41 3.56 14.27
N ASP A 19 0.93 2.53 13.60
CA ASP A 19 2.26 1.97 13.86
C ASP A 19 3.37 3.02 13.67
N ALA A 20 3.32 3.79 12.57
CA ALA A 20 4.29 4.85 12.31
C ALA A 20 4.23 5.94 13.39
N PHE A 21 3.04 6.31 13.87
CA PHE A 21 2.85 7.28 14.95
C PHE A 21 3.36 6.76 16.29
N LEU A 22 3.08 5.50 16.65
CA LEU A 22 3.57 4.89 17.89
C LEU A 22 5.10 4.76 17.89
N LEU A 23 5.70 4.39 16.75
CA LEU A 23 7.15 4.39 16.58
C LEU A 23 7.75 5.79 16.72
N PHE A 24 7.08 6.81 16.22
CA PHE A 24 7.48 8.19 16.44
C PHE A 24 7.46 8.55 17.92
N CYS A 25 6.40 8.20 18.65
CA CYS A 25 6.32 8.43 20.10
C CYS A 25 7.47 7.71 20.84
N LEU A 26 7.74 6.45 20.54
CA LEU A 26 8.85 5.68 21.11
C LEU A 26 10.21 6.31 20.79
N PHE A 27 10.40 6.79 19.57
CA PHE A 27 11.60 7.49 19.17
C PHE A 27 11.79 8.77 19.97
N VAL A 28 10.74 9.61 20.11
CA VAL A 28 10.79 10.83 20.91
C VAL A 28 11.08 10.54 22.39
N ILE A 29 10.43 9.53 22.98
CA ILE A 29 10.70 9.10 24.35
C ILE A 29 12.17 8.67 24.52
N SER A 30 12.74 8.00 23.53
CA SER A 30 14.14 7.57 23.56
C SER A 30 15.15 8.73 23.53
N LEU A 31 14.74 9.92 23.07
CA LEU A 31 15.58 11.13 23.06
C LEU A 31 15.69 11.77 24.44
N LEU A 32 14.83 11.42 25.40
CA LEU A 32 14.91 11.92 26.78
C LEU A 32 16.23 11.49 27.44
N PRO A 33 16.70 12.22 28.48
CA PRO A 33 17.99 11.95 29.13
C PRO A 33 18.18 10.53 29.65
N GLN A 34 17.08 9.84 29.95
CA GLN A 34 17.08 8.45 30.46
C GLN A 34 17.18 7.41 29.31
N GLY A 35 17.01 7.81 28.05
CA GLY A 35 17.10 6.92 26.90
C GLY A 35 18.55 6.56 26.54
N SER A 36 18.82 5.28 26.32
CA SER A 36 20.14 4.82 25.88
C SER A 36 20.39 5.13 24.40
N THR A 37 21.66 5.26 24.03
CA THR A 37 22.04 5.45 22.60
C THR A 37 21.56 4.30 21.72
N THR A 38 21.60 3.06 22.23
CA THR A 38 21.10 1.87 21.53
C THR A 38 19.61 1.97 21.23
N GLU A 39 18.80 2.41 22.20
CA GLU A 39 17.36 2.59 22.00
C GLU A 39 17.06 3.61 20.91
N ARG A 40 17.78 4.74 20.91
CA ARG A 40 17.62 5.78 19.88
C ARG A 40 17.89 5.24 18.49
N LEU A 41 18.96 4.48 18.31
CA LEU A 41 19.31 3.86 17.03
C LEU A 41 18.26 2.83 16.59
N VAL A 42 17.80 1.98 17.52
CA VAL A 42 16.78 0.97 17.23
C VAL A 42 15.47 1.61 16.80
N PHE A 43 14.96 2.57 17.58
CA PHE A 43 13.70 3.22 17.23
C PHE A 43 13.81 4.08 15.96
N ALA A 44 14.92 4.76 15.72
CA ALA A 44 15.16 5.47 14.47
C ALA A 44 15.15 4.50 13.28
N PHE A 45 15.84 3.36 13.40
CA PHE A 45 15.92 2.35 12.34
C PHE A 45 14.55 1.79 11.93
N PHE A 46 13.63 1.63 12.87
CA PHE A 46 12.28 1.17 12.57
C PHE A 46 11.34 2.32 12.16
N PHE A 47 11.48 3.50 12.74
CA PHE A 47 10.62 4.65 12.48
C PHE A 47 10.77 5.16 11.03
N PHE A 48 11.99 5.42 10.57
CA PHE A 48 12.19 6.00 9.25
C PHE A 48 11.63 5.14 8.09
N PRO A 49 11.90 3.83 8.01
CA PRO A 49 11.31 2.98 6.99
C PRO A 49 9.78 2.88 7.11
N SER A 50 9.23 2.79 8.33
CA SER A 50 7.78 2.73 8.54
C SER A 50 7.08 4.00 8.10
N CYS A 51 7.65 5.16 8.43
CA CYS A 51 7.17 6.46 7.99
C CYS A 51 7.22 6.59 6.46
N TYR A 52 8.32 6.17 5.84
CA TYR A 52 8.44 6.15 4.37
C TYR A 52 7.37 5.27 3.72
N LEU A 53 7.18 4.04 4.21
CA LEU A 53 6.16 3.11 3.70
C LEU A 53 4.74 3.67 3.86
N PHE A 54 4.45 4.28 5.01
CA PHE A 54 3.16 4.94 5.23
C PHE A 54 2.93 6.07 4.23
N LEU A 55 3.90 6.95 4.03
CA LEU A 55 3.80 8.05 3.08
C LEU A 55 3.66 7.53 1.64
N GLU A 56 4.44 6.52 1.25
CA GLU A 56 4.33 5.92 -0.08
C GLU A 56 2.93 5.34 -0.31
N CYS A 57 2.38 4.58 0.66
CA CYS A 57 1.04 4.02 0.56
C CYS A 57 -0.04 5.12 0.55
N PHE A 58 0.14 6.18 1.33
CA PHE A 58 -0.80 7.29 1.43
C PHE A 58 -0.91 8.09 0.12
N PHE A 59 0.22 8.35 -0.53
CA PHE A 59 0.26 9.10 -1.80
C PHE A 59 0.02 8.23 -3.03
N ARG A 60 -0.01 6.92 -2.88
CA ARG A 60 -0.19 6.00 -4.00
C ARG A 60 -1.63 6.01 -4.50
N ARG A 61 -1.80 6.41 -5.76
CA ARG A 61 -3.10 6.50 -6.44
C ARG A 61 -3.00 5.95 -7.86
N VAL A 62 -4.09 5.36 -8.32
CA VAL A 62 -4.31 4.98 -9.71
C VAL A 62 -5.47 5.81 -10.22
N THR A 63 -5.25 6.54 -11.27
CA THR A 63 -6.28 7.31 -11.96
C THR A 63 -6.51 6.68 -13.32
N VAL A 64 -7.75 6.38 -13.63
CA VAL A 64 -8.18 5.88 -14.93
C VAL A 64 -8.97 6.98 -15.61
N ASP A 65 -8.61 7.28 -16.86
CA ASP A 65 -9.32 8.24 -17.70
C ASP A 65 -9.47 7.70 -19.13
N ASP A 66 -10.18 8.44 -19.99
CA ASP A 66 -10.42 8.06 -21.39
C ASP A 66 -9.11 7.93 -22.20
N GLY A 67 -8.02 8.56 -21.78
CA GLY A 67 -6.72 8.55 -22.45
C GLY A 67 -5.77 7.45 -21.98
N GLY A 68 -5.99 6.88 -20.78
CA GLY A 68 -5.09 5.88 -20.22
C GLY A 68 -5.15 5.75 -18.71
N ILE A 69 -4.11 5.14 -18.16
CA ILE A 69 -3.94 4.91 -16.73
C ILE A 69 -2.76 5.75 -16.24
N VAL A 70 -2.97 6.50 -15.17
CA VAL A 70 -1.93 7.27 -14.49
C VAL A 70 -1.68 6.68 -13.10
N LEU A 71 -0.48 6.13 -12.91
CA LEU A 71 -0.04 5.63 -11.59
C LEU A 71 0.80 6.72 -10.90
N ARG A 72 0.27 7.23 -9.79
CA ARG A 72 0.93 8.22 -8.97
C ARG A 72 1.51 7.55 -7.72
N ARG A 73 2.79 7.80 -7.48
CA ARG A 73 3.52 7.42 -6.28
C ARG A 73 4.11 8.67 -5.64
N LEU A 74 4.68 8.56 -4.43
CA LEU A 74 5.22 9.69 -3.68
C LEU A 74 6.13 10.64 -4.52
N TRP A 75 7.01 10.08 -5.36
CA TRP A 75 8.00 10.85 -6.13
C TRP A 75 7.90 10.63 -7.65
N ARG A 76 6.98 9.81 -8.11
CA ARG A 76 6.92 9.42 -9.53
C ARG A 76 5.47 9.35 -9.99
N GLU A 77 5.24 9.93 -11.14
CA GLU A 77 4.00 9.79 -11.88
C GLU A 77 4.32 9.12 -13.21
N LYS A 78 3.56 8.09 -13.55
CA LYS A 78 3.71 7.37 -14.80
C LYS A 78 2.35 7.22 -15.45
N GLY A 79 2.17 7.85 -16.60
CA GLY A 79 1.02 7.70 -17.48
C GLY A 79 1.27 6.61 -18.51
N VAL A 80 0.27 5.80 -18.76
CA VAL A 80 0.23 4.76 -19.79
C VAL A 80 -1.02 4.96 -20.63
N PRO A 81 -0.88 5.35 -21.89
CA PRO A 81 -2.02 5.43 -22.80
C PRO A 81 -2.54 4.03 -23.11
N TRP A 82 -3.84 3.88 -23.33
CA TRP A 82 -4.47 2.60 -23.64
C TRP A 82 -3.84 1.89 -24.85
N GLU A 83 -3.48 2.64 -25.87
CA GLU A 83 -2.82 2.14 -27.08
C GLU A 83 -1.43 1.51 -26.78
N GLY A 84 -0.78 1.97 -25.73
CA GLY A 84 0.54 1.49 -25.30
C GLY A 84 0.52 0.17 -24.56
N ILE A 85 -0.66 -0.33 -24.18
CA ILE A 85 -0.80 -1.61 -23.46
C ILE A 85 -0.82 -2.75 -24.48
N THR A 86 0.21 -3.59 -24.43
CA THR A 86 0.37 -4.73 -25.32
C THR A 86 -0.24 -6.01 -24.79
N HIS A 87 -0.23 -6.19 -23.46
CA HIS A 87 -0.74 -7.41 -22.81
C HIS A 87 -1.15 -7.15 -21.37
N ILE A 88 -2.22 -7.81 -20.92
CA ILE A 88 -2.69 -7.78 -19.52
C ILE A 88 -2.67 -9.20 -18.98
N GLY A 89 -1.75 -9.45 -18.04
CA GLY A 89 -1.61 -10.73 -17.34
C GLY A 89 -2.11 -10.63 -15.90
N GLY A 90 -2.59 -11.75 -15.38
CA GLY A 90 -2.97 -11.93 -13.98
C GLY A 90 -1.94 -12.79 -13.25
N LEU A 91 -1.48 -12.33 -12.08
CA LEU A 91 -0.62 -13.12 -11.20
C LEU A 91 -1.26 -13.23 -9.83
N SER A 92 -1.60 -14.45 -9.42
CA SER A 92 -2.05 -14.74 -8.07
C SER A 92 -0.92 -15.36 -7.25
N LEU A 93 -0.49 -14.66 -6.19
CA LEU A 93 0.55 -15.14 -5.30
C LEU A 93 0.09 -15.03 -3.85
N HIS A 94 -0.03 -16.17 -3.13
CA HIS A 94 -0.38 -16.18 -1.69
C HIS A 94 -1.58 -15.30 -1.32
N LYS A 95 -2.71 -15.45 -2.02
CA LYS A 95 -3.93 -14.64 -1.82
C LYS A 95 -3.80 -13.16 -2.19
N LYS A 96 -2.72 -12.74 -2.83
CA LYS A 96 -2.60 -11.43 -3.45
C LYS A 96 -2.77 -11.56 -4.95
N VAL A 97 -3.66 -10.76 -5.50
CA VAL A 97 -3.89 -10.68 -6.94
C VAL A 97 -3.17 -9.44 -7.47
N TYR A 98 -2.40 -9.63 -8.51
CA TYR A 98 -1.70 -8.58 -9.21
C TYR A 98 -2.14 -8.58 -10.67
N ILE A 99 -2.44 -7.43 -11.20
CA ILE A 99 -2.62 -7.22 -12.64
C ILE A 99 -1.32 -6.65 -13.16
N LEU A 100 -0.76 -7.32 -14.16
CA LEU A 100 0.44 -6.92 -14.85
C LEU A 100 0.06 -6.30 -16.19
N LEU A 101 0.20 -4.99 -16.31
CA LEU A 101 0.03 -4.27 -17.56
C LEU A 101 1.39 -4.19 -18.25
N THR A 102 1.54 -4.94 -19.34
CA THR A 102 2.76 -4.90 -20.16
C THR A 102 2.63 -3.83 -21.22
N THR A 103 3.65 -3.00 -21.34
CA THR A 103 3.72 -1.93 -22.34
C THR A 103 5.03 -2.01 -23.10
N VAL A 104 5.11 -1.31 -24.24
CA VAL A 104 6.35 -1.21 -25.03
C VAL A 104 7.54 -0.65 -24.23
N ARG A 105 7.27 0.14 -23.16
CA ARG A 105 8.30 0.80 -22.34
C ARG A 105 8.53 0.14 -20.97
N GLY A 106 7.94 -1.04 -20.73
CA GLY A 106 8.06 -1.77 -19.48
C GLY A 106 6.73 -2.32 -18.98
N PHE A 107 6.68 -2.68 -17.70
CA PHE A 107 5.48 -3.25 -17.09
C PHE A 107 5.03 -2.44 -15.88
N PHE A 108 3.74 -2.49 -15.61
CA PHE A 108 3.11 -1.86 -14.46
C PHE A 108 2.34 -2.91 -13.67
N ILE A 109 2.47 -2.86 -12.35
CA ILE A 109 1.81 -3.80 -11.46
C ILE A 109 0.76 -3.05 -10.65
N VAL A 110 -0.48 -3.48 -10.79
CA VAL A 110 -1.62 -3.05 -9.98
C VAL A 110 -1.99 -4.20 -9.05
N SER A 111 -2.02 -3.97 -7.74
CA SER A 111 -2.32 -5.02 -6.75
C SER A 111 -3.72 -4.84 -6.18
N ASN A 112 -4.29 -5.89 -5.61
CA ASN A 112 -5.57 -5.87 -4.91
C ASN A 112 -5.57 -5.07 -3.58
N ALA A 113 -4.50 -4.32 -3.30
CA ALA A 113 -4.44 -3.38 -2.18
C ALA A 113 -5.28 -2.12 -2.41
N TYR A 114 -5.66 -1.84 -3.66
CA TYR A 114 -6.53 -0.70 -3.99
C TYR A 114 -7.97 -0.97 -3.60
N GLU A 115 -8.66 0.08 -3.14
CA GLU A 115 -10.11 0.08 -2.92
C GLU A 115 -10.82 0.01 -4.28
N GLY A 116 -11.89 -0.81 -4.39
CA GLY A 116 -12.57 -1.00 -5.68
C GLY A 116 -11.73 -1.76 -6.72
N PHE A 117 -10.85 -2.68 -6.30
CA PHE A 117 -9.96 -3.42 -7.23
C PHE A 117 -10.72 -4.15 -8.34
N SER A 118 -11.91 -4.71 -8.06
CA SER A 118 -12.73 -5.38 -9.07
C SER A 118 -13.22 -4.39 -10.12
N GLU A 119 -13.72 -3.23 -9.68
CA GLU A 119 -14.18 -2.14 -10.55
C GLU A 119 -13.01 -1.59 -11.39
N LEU A 120 -11.85 -1.38 -10.77
CA LEU A 120 -10.63 -0.97 -11.46
C LEU A 120 -10.22 -1.99 -12.53
N THR A 121 -10.34 -3.29 -12.23
CA THR A 121 -10.00 -4.35 -13.17
C THR A 121 -10.96 -4.37 -14.35
N GLU A 122 -12.26 -4.29 -14.08
CA GLU A 122 -13.31 -4.26 -15.11
C GLU A 122 -13.14 -3.03 -16.02
N GLU A 123 -12.83 -1.88 -15.43
CA GLU A 123 -12.60 -0.64 -16.18
C GLU A 123 -11.36 -0.76 -17.09
N ILE A 124 -10.24 -1.32 -16.57
CA ILE A 124 -9.05 -1.58 -17.39
C ILE A 124 -9.34 -2.54 -18.54
N VAL A 125 -10.06 -3.64 -18.26
CA VAL A 125 -10.39 -4.65 -19.26
C VAL A 125 -11.36 -4.10 -20.32
N SER A 126 -12.25 -3.18 -19.98
CA SER A 126 -13.20 -2.58 -20.90
C SER A 126 -12.55 -1.66 -21.97
N HIS A 127 -11.38 -1.10 -21.65
CA HIS A 127 -10.64 -0.20 -22.56
C HIS A 127 -9.59 -0.90 -23.42
N VAL A 128 -9.34 -2.18 -23.21
CA VAL A 128 -8.33 -2.95 -23.94
C VAL A 128 -8.98 -4.12 -24.69
N ASP A 129 -8.48 -4.40 -25.90
CA ASP A 129 -8.97 -5.52 -26.70
C ASP A 129 -8.91 -6.84 -25.94
N LEU A 130 -10.00 -7.59 -25.96
CA LEU A 130 -10.16 -8.86 -25.23
C LEU A 130 -9.10 -9.93 -25.56
N ILE A 131 -8.47 -9.83 -26.74
CA ILE A 131 -7.41 -10.72 -27.20
C ILE A 131 -6.11 -10.54 -26.39
N ARG A 132 -5.94 -9.35 -25.77
CA ARG A 132 -4.74 -8.99 -25.00
C ARG A 132 -4.88 -9.27 -23.49
N VAL A 133 -6.04 -9.78 -23.05
CA VAL A 133 -6.37 -10.05 -21.66
C VAL A 133 -6.36 -11.55 -21.41
N GLU A 134 -5.51 -12.00 -20.47
CA GLU A 134 -5.51 -13.40 -20.04
C GLU A 134 -6.82 -13.77 -19.33
N GLU A 135 -7.29 -15.00 -19.56
CA GLU A 135 -8.54 -15.51 -18.98
C GLU A 135 -8.49 -15.54 -17.44
N GLU A 136 -7.31 -15.73 -16.86
CA GLU A 136 -7.08 -15.66 -15.42
C GLU A 136 -7.43 -14.29 -14.81
N VAL A 137 -7.20 -13.19 -15.51
CA VAL A 137 -7.54 -11.83 -15.05
C VAL A 137 -9.04 -11.69 -14.87
N ARG A 138 -9.82 -12.28 -15.79
CA ARG A 138 -11.30 -12.25 -15.77
C ARG A 138 -11.86 -13.06 -14.61
N LEU A 139 -11.28 -14.23 -14.34
CA LEU A 139 -11.68 -15.07 -13.22
C LEU A 139 -11.30 -14.47 -11.87
N GLN A 140 -10.19 -13.74 -11.80
CA GLN A 140 -9.68 -13.13 -10.59
C GLN A 140 -10.31 -11.76 -10.26
N ALA A 141 -10.91 -11.08 -11.22
CA ALA A 141 -11.63 -9.82 -11.00
C ALA A 141 -12.75 -9.95 -9.95
N GLY A 142 -13.39 -11.14 -9.87
CA GLY A 142 -14.42 -11.46 -8.88
C GLY A 142 -13.89 -11.91 -7.52
N CYS A 143 -12.62 -12.25 -7.40
CA CYS A 143 -12.02 -12.73 -6.15
C CYS A 143 -11.30 -11.59 -5.42
N SER A 144 -11.93 -11.03 -4.41
CA SER A 144 -11.30 -10.08 -3.47
C SER A 144 -10.72 -10.85 -2.26
N PRO A 145 -9.49 -11.39 -2.32
CA PRO A 145 -8.89 -12.01 -1.15
C PRO A 145 -8.56 -10.93 -0.13
N SER A 146 -9.16 -11.07 1.02
CA SER A 146 -8.98 -10.16 2.14
C SER A 146 -7.54 -10.21 2.65
N GLY A 147 -6.84 -9.10 2.58
CA GLY A 147 -5.55 -8.89 3.27
C GLY A 147 -5.67 -8.81 4.80
N ILE A 148 -6.68 -9.46 5.40
CA ILE A 148 -7.02 -9.42 6.83
C ILE A 148 -5.83 -9.82 7.70
N ALA A 149 -5.02 -10.80 7.28
CA ALA A 149 -3.88 -11.26 8.06
C ALA A 149 -2.83 -10.15 8.29
N HIS A 150 -2.54 -9.34 7.28
CA HIS A 150 -1.56 -8.24 7.41
C HIS A 150 -2.10 -7.11 8.28
N VAL A 151 -3.40 -6.82 8.16
CA VAL A 151 -4.08 -5.85 9.02
C VAL A 151 -4.06 -6.31 10.48
N ALA A 152 -4.34 -7.59 10.74
CA ALA A 152 -4.29 -8.16 12.09
C ALA A 152 -2.87 -8.09 12.69
N MET A 153 -1.83 -8.42 11.89
CA MET A 153 -0.44 -8.32 12.35
C MET A 153 -0.05 -6.88 12.71
N ALA A 154 -0.47 -5.89 11.92
CA ALA A 154 -0.21 -4.49 12.23
C ALA A 154 -0.89 -4.06 13.54
N TRP A 155 -2.14 -4.46 13.80
CA TRP A 155 -2.81 -4.18 15.06
C TRP A 155 -2.14 -4.86 16.26
N ILE A 156 -1.63 -6.10 16.09
CA ILE A 156 -0.86 -6.77 17.14
C ILE A 156 0.43 -5.98 17.45
N ALA A 157 1.15 -5.51 16.43
CA ALA A 157 2.34 -4.68 16.60
C ALA A 157 2.00 -3.37 17.33
N ALA A 158 0.89 -2.71 16.98
CA ALA A 158 0.42 -1.50 17.65
C ALA A 158 0.18 -1.75 19.16
N VAL A 159 -0.48 -2.85 19.53
CA VAL A 159 -0.73 -3.20 20.94
C VAL A 159 0.59 -3.42 21.70
N PHE A 160 1.57 -4.12 21.11
CA PHE A 160 2.89 -4.29 21.70
C PHE A 160 3.60 -2.94 21.90
N MET A 161 3.56 -2.04 20.94
CA MET A 161 4.19 -0.73 21.03
C MET A 161 3.54 0.13 22.13
N VAL A 162 2.21 0.10 22.25
CA VAL A 162 1.50 0.76 23.35
C VAL A 162 1.95 0.21 24.70
N GLY A 163 2.09 -1.12 24.84
CA GLY A 163 2.62 -1.75 26.06
C GLY A 163 4.03 -1.24 26.41
N ILE A 164 4.93 -1.13 25.44
CA ILE A 164 6.28 -0.59 25.64
C ILE A 164 6.23 0.88 26.09
N ILE A 165 5.39 1.70 25.47
CA ILE A 165 5.20 3.11 25.84
C ILE A 165 4.74 3.22 27.29
N LEU A 166 3.74 2.44 27.71
CA LEU A 166 3.23 2.44 29.09
C LEU A 166 4.32 2.07 30.09
N ILE A 167 5.09 1.01 29.83
CA ILE A 167 6.21 0.61 30.70
C ILE A 167 7.25 1.72 30.83
N LYS A 168 7.57 2.40 29.72
CA LYS A 168 8.55 3.51 29.74
C LYS A 168 8.02 4.76 30.43
N MET A 169 6.71 4.97 30.45
CA MET A 169 6.09 6.10 31.11
C MET A 169 5.89 5.91 32.62
N LEU A 170 5.89 4.65 33.14
CA LEU A 170 5.74 4.37 34.55
C LEU A 170 6.70 5.13 35.49
N PRO A 171 8.01 5.26 35.19
CA PRO A 171 8.95 6.01 36.03
C PRO A 171 8.65 7.53 36.07
N PHE A 172 7.87 8.06 35.16
CA PHE A 172 7.51 9.48 35.17
C PHE A 172 6.19 9.75 35.93
N LEU A 173 5.42 8.70 36.23
CA LEU A 173 4.15 8.78 36.93
C LEU A 173 4.28 8.42 38.42
N ALA A 174 5.39 7.79 38.82
CA ALA A 174 5.74 7.44 40.20
C ALA A 174 6.63 8.51 40.83
#